data_2bf1715a33f915aa6c6562cb7754f4b3
#
_entry.id   2bf1715a33f915aa6c6562cb7754f4b3
#
_cell.length_a   1.000
_cell.length_b   1.000
_cell.length_c   1.000
_cell.angle_alpha   90.00
_cell.angle_beta   90.00
_cell.angle_gamma   90.00
#
_symmetry.space_group_name_H-M   'P 1'
#
loop_
_entity.id
_entity.type
_entity.pdbx_description
1 polymer ?
#
loop_
_entity_poly.entity_id
_entity_poly.type
_entity_poly.pdbx_seq_one_letter_code
_entity_poly.pdbx_strand_id
1 'polypeptide(L)'
;MVINQPGQVIGAQMVDASTGLDYVGVVTVYVTVDGGVQAIGSVGAGICTAEGHGYYTYRPSQAETNGALIAFTFTGLGAVSASIQVATTAAATPAS
;
A
#
# COMPACT_ATOMS: atom_id res chain seq x y z
N MET A 1 10.97 1.62 -3.97
CA MET A 1 9.91 2.03 -4.92
C MET A 1 10.44 3.16 -5.79
N VAL A 2 10.09 3.14 -7.06
CA VAL A 2 10.50 4.18 -7.99
C VAL A 2 9.51 5.34 -7.93
N ILE A 3 10.01 6.56 -7.82
CA ILE A 3 9.17 7.76 -7.73
C ILE A 3 8.42 8.01 -9.05
N ASN A 4 7.17 8.45 -8.95
CA ASN A 4 6.35 8.88 -10.09
C ASN A 4 6.19 7.80 -11.17
N GLN A 5 6.08 6.54 -10.75
CA GLN A 5 5.95 5.42 -11.69
C GLN A 5 4.80 4.49 -11.27
N PRO A 6 3.81 4.25 -12.16
CA PRO A 6 2.72 3.31 -11.87
C PRO A 6 3.15 1.86 -12.05
N GLY A 7 2.27 0.94 -11.69
CA GLY A 7 2.47 -0.49 -11.95
C GLY A 7 3.35 -1.21 -10.94
N GLN A 8 3.82 -0.52 -9.92
CA GLN A 8 4.56 -1.15 -8.83
C GLN A 8 3.60 -1.81 -7.86
N VAL A 9 4.08 -2.77 -7.08
CA VAL A 9 3.27 -3.53 -6.13
C VAL A 9 3.83 -3.37 -4.74
N ILE A 10 2.95 -3.07 -3.79
CA ILE A 10 3.26 -3.17 -2.38
C ILE A 10 2.26 -4.12 -1.72
N GLY A 11 2.60 -4.66 -0.57
CA GLY A 11 1.70 -5.56 0.13
C GLY A 11 1.97 -5.61 1.62
N ALA A 12 1.00 -6.15 2.34
CA ALA A 12 1.09 -6.34 3.77
C ALA A 12 0.39 -7.62 4.18
N GLN A 13 0.90 -8.24 5.24
CA GLN A 13 0.24 -9.36 5.90
C GLN A 13 -0.81 -8.81 6.85
N MET A 14 -2.07 -9.21 6.64
CA MET A 14 -3.18 -8.79 7.49
C MET A 14 -3.54 -9.90 8.46
N VAL A 15 -3.86 -9.50 9.68
CA VAL A 15 -4.14 -10.42 10.79
C VAL A 15 -5.50 -10.06 11.37
N ASP A 16 -6.31 -11.08 11.67
CA ASP A 16 -7.59 -10.90 12.36
C ASP A 16 -7.36 -10.44 13.79
N ALA A 17 -8.00 -9.33 14.18
CA ALA A 17 -7.77 -8.72 15.47
C ALA A 17 -8.27 -9.55 16.64
N SER A 18 -9.25 -10.45 16.44
CA SER A 18 -9.79 -11.27 17.52
C SER A 18 -9.14 -12.63 17.62
N THR A 19 -8.61 -13.20 16.53
CA THR A 19 -8.05 -14.57 16.54
C THR A 19 -6.55 -14.61 16.36
N GLY A 20 -5.93 -13.57 15.80
CA GLY A 20 -4.51 -13.57 15.44
C GLY A 20 -4.17 -14.43 14.23
N LEU A 21 -5.17 -14.95 13.55
CA LEU A 21 -4.99 -15.76 12.35
C LEU A 21 -5.03 -14.88 11.10
N ASP A 22 -4.76 -15.48 9.94
CA ASP A 22 -4.80 -14.78 8.66
C ASP A 22 -6.16 -14.11 8.45
N TYR A 23 -6.14 -12.83 8.07
CA TYR A 23 -7.36 -12.09 7.85
C TYR A 23 -8.00 -12.47 6.52
N VAL A 24 -9.30 -12.69 6.54
CA VAL A 24 -10.12 -12.94 5.35
C VAL A 24 -11.20 -11.86 5.30
N GLY A 25 -11.18 -11.04 4.25
CA GLY A 25 -12.16 -9.97 4.09
C GLY A 25 -11.65 -8.89 3.15
N VAL A 26 -12.35 -7.78 3.13
CA VAL A 26 -11.98 -6.63 2.27
C VAL A 26 -10.93 -5.80 2.99
N VAL A 27 -9.80 -5.56 2.31
CA VAL A 27 -8.73 -4.69 2.81
C VAL A 27 -8.67 -3.45 1.93
N THR A 28 -8.66 -2.29 2.57
CA THR A 28 -8.57 -0.99 1.91
C THR A 28 -7.24 -0.34 2.31
N VAL A 29 -6.57 0.30 1.36
CA VAL A 29 -5.32 1.01 1.61
C VAL A 29 -5.56 2.52 1.64
N TYR A 30 -4.89 3.20 2.55
CA TYR A 30 -4.80 4.65 2.61
C TYR A 30 -3.37 5.08 2.36
N VAL A 31 -3.19 6.15 1.60
CA VAL A 31 -1.88 6.60 1.14
C VAL A 31 -1.57 7.97 1.71
N THR A 32 -0.36 8.12 2.25
CA THR A 32 0.16 9.42 2.71
C THR A 32 1.45 9.70 1.95
N VAL A 33 1.49 10.81 1.23
CA VAL A 33 2.66 11.21 0.44
C VAL A 33 3.38 12.34 1.17
N ASP A 34 4.67 12.16 1.44
CA ASP A 34 5.55 13.14 2.08
C ASP A 34 4.98 13.74 3.38
N GLY A 35 4.31 12.91 4.18
CA GLY A 35 3.72 13.36 5.44
C GLY A 35 2.49 14.24 5.27
N GLY A 36 1.89 14.26 4.10
CA GLY A 36 0.67 15.02 3.84
C GLY A 36 -0.58 14.37 4.43
N VAL A 37 -1.73 14.83 3.99
CA VAL A 37 -3.01 14.29 4.46
C VAL A 37 -3.22 12.89 3.89
N GLN A 38 -3.59 11.95 4.76
CA GLN A 38 -3.89 10.60 4.34
C GLN A 38 -5.17 10.56 3.50
N ALA A 39 -5.11 9.86 2.37
CA ALA A 39 -6.23 9.71 1.47
C ALA A 39 -6.41 8.24 1.09
N ILE A 40 -7.63 7.84 0.79
CA ILE A 40 -7.90 6.49 0.31
C ILE A 40 -7.19 6.25 -1.03
N GLY A 41 -6.69 5.03 -1.25
CA GLY A 41 -6.03 4.69 -2.49
C GLY A 41 -6.91 4.96 -3.71
N SER A 42 -6.32 5.50 -4.77
CA SER A 42 -7.08 5.93 -5.95
C SER A 42 -7.37 4.79 -6.92
N VAL A 43 -6.60 3.73 -6.89
CA VAL A 43 -6.78 2.58 -7.79
C VAL A 43 -7.80 1.62 -7.18
N GLY A 44 -8.87 1.33 -7.90
CA GLY A 44 -9.92 0.44 -7.43
C GLY A 44 -10.55 0.89 -6.11
N ALA A 45 -10.66 2.20 -5.87
CA ALA A 45 -11.17 2.78 -4.62
C ALA A 45 -10.35 2.31 -3.39
N GLY A 46 -9.08 2.00 -3.59
CA GLY A 46 -8.18 1.54 -2.54
C GLY A 46 -8.34 0.08 -2.14
N ILE A 47 -9.20 -0.67 -2.82
CA ILE A 47 -9.41 -2.09 -2.50
C ILE A 47 -8.19 -2.90 -2.90
N CYS A 48 -7.63 -3.63 -1.94
CA CYS A 48 -6.45 -4.45 -2.15
C CYS A 48 -6.81 -5.83 -2.69
N THR A 49 -5.85 -6.47 -3.34
CA THR A 49 -6.01 -7.82 -3.89
C THR A 49 -5.55 -8.85 -2.86
N ALA A 50 -6.40 -9.83 -2.56
CA ALA A 50 -6.02 -10.94 -1.70
C ALA A 50 -5.14 -11.92 -2.47
N GLU A 51 -3.93 -12.15 -1.96
CA GLU A 51 -2.98 -13.09 -2.58
C GLU A 51 -2.93 -14.44 -1.89
N GLY A 52 -3.69 -14.61 -0.83
CA GLY A 52 -3.75 -15.84 -0.04
C GLY A 52 -3.05 -15.70 1.31
N HIS A 53 -3.47 -16.50 2.26
CA HIS A 53 -2.89 -16.56 3.63
C HIS A 53 -2.81 -15.19 4.32
N GLY A 54 -3.77 -14.30 4.05
CA GLY A 54 -3.83 -12.98 4.70
C GLY A 54 -2.92 -11.94 4.07
N TYR A 55 -2.22 -12.24 2.99
CA TYR A 55 -1.38 -11.27 2.29
C TYR A 55 -2.20 -10.52 1.26
N TYR A 56 -2.16 -9.19 1.32
CA TYR A 56 -2.91 -8.30 0.44
C TYR A 56 -1.96 -7.34 -0.25
N THR A 57 -2.21 -7.09 -1.53
CA THR A 57 -1.36 -6.24 -2.34
C THR A 57 -2.15 -5.08 -2.93
N TYR A 58 -1.42 -3.99 -3.24
CA TYR A 58 -1.96 -2.80 -3.86
C TYR A 58 -0.98 -2.28 -4.90
N ARG A 59 -1.50 -1.82 -6.03
CA ARG A 59 -0.71 -1.18 -7.08
C ARG A 59 -1.03 0.31 -7.09
N PRO A 60 -0.19 1.16 -6.48
CA PRO A 60 -0.46 2.59 -6.42
C PRO A 60 -0.44 3.22 -7.81
N SER A 61 -1.19 4.31 -7.97
CA SER A 61 -1.16 5.10 -9.18
C SER A 61 0.16 5.88 -9.29
N GLN A 62 0.42 6.43 -10.47
CA GLN A 62 1.61 7.26 -10.68
C GLN A 62 1.64 8.45 -9.71
N ALA A 63 0.51 9.12 -9.51
CA ALA A 63 0.41 10.25 -8.59
C ALA A 63 0.69 9.83 -7.14
N GLU A 64 0.28 8.64 -6.74
CA GLU A 64 0.50 8.14 -5.39
C GLU A 64 1.97 7.79 -5.12
N THR A 65 2.77 7.61 -6.15
CA THR A 65 4.22 7.34 -6.01
C THR A 65 5.06 8.60 -6.20
N ASN A 66 4.43 9.75 -6.46
CA ASN A 66 5.13 10.99 -6.75
C ASN A 66 5.47 11.76 -5.47
N GLY A 67 6.36 11.20 -4.68
CA GLY A 67 6.85 11.80 -3.45
C GLY A 67 8.10 11.07 -2.99
N ALA A 68 8.83 11.66 -2.05
CA ALA A 68 10.08 11.07 -1.55
C ALA A 68 9.83 9.95 -0.54
N LEU A 69 8.75 10.07 0.24
CA LEU A 69 8.39 9.11 1.28
C LEU A 69 6.90 8.86 1.22
N ILE A 70 6.52 7.61 1.05
CA ILE A 70 5.12 7.22 0.88
C ILE A 70 4.76 6.19 1.95
N ALA A 71 3.70 6.47 2.71
CA ALA A 71 3.17 5.53 3.68
C ALA A 71 1.88 4.91 3.15
N PHE A 72 1.78 3.60 3.27
CA PHE A 72 0.58 2.85 2.90
C PHE A 72 0.04 2.19 4.15
N THR A 73 -1.20 2.50 4.50
CA THR A 73 -1.87 1.92 5.65
C THR A 73 -2.98 1.00 5.17
N PHE A 74 -2.83 -0.28 5.45
CA PHE A 74 -3.80 -1.31 5.08
C PHE A 74 -4.76 -1.51 6.23
N THR A 75 -6.05 -1.41 5.97
CA THR A 75 -7.10 -1.55 6.98
C THR A 75 -8.17 -2.53 6.52
N GLY A 76 -8.79 -3.21 7.47
CA GLY A 76 -9.93 -4.08 7.21
C GLY A 76 -10.81 -4.15 8.44
N LEU A 77 -12.10 -4.32 8.26
CA LEU A 77 -13.02 -4.44 9.37
C LEU A 77 -12.70 -5.70 10.17
N GLY A 78 -12.34 -5.53 11.45
CA GLY A 78 -11.94 -6.63 12.31
C GLY A 78 -10.50 -7.10 12.12
N ALA A 79 -9.71 -6.40 11.32
CA ALA A 79 -8.29 -6.69 11.12
C ALA A 79 -7.41 -5.73 11.91
N VAL A 80 -6.21 -6.17 12.25
CA VAL A 80 -5.17 -5.28 12.76
C VAL A 80 -4.61 -4.50 11.58
N SER A 81 -4.59 -3.18 11.70
CA SER A 81 -4.05 -2.31 10.65
C SER A 81 -2.54 -2.54 10.49
N ALA A 82 -2.07 -2.51 9.25
CA ALA A 82 -0.65 -2.62 8.93
C ALA A 82 -0.22 -1.41 8.12
N SER A 83 0.88 -0.79 8.51
CA SER A 83 1.44 0.37 7.81
C SER A 83 2.82 0.03 7.27
N ILE A 84 3.06 0.43 6.02
CA ILE A 84 4.36 0.30 5.38
C ILE A 84 4.78 1.68 4.90
N GLN A 85 5.99 2.08 5.27
CA GLN A 85 6.57 3.33 4.82
C GLN A 85 7.68 3.03 3.83
N VAL A 86 7.61 3.63 2.66
CA VAL A 86 8.52 3.35 1.56
C VAL A 86 9.21 4.63 1.13
N ALA A 87 10.53 4.64 1.16
CA ALA A 87 11.31 5.69 0.53
C ALA A 87 11.37 5.42 -0.97
N THR A 88 11.12 6.44 -1.77
CA THR A 88 11.21 6.32 -3.22
C THR A 88 12.60 6.70 -3.70
N THR A 89 12.97 6.16 -4.85
CA THR A 89 14.21 6.51 -5.53
C THR A 89 13.88 7.00 -6.93
N ALA A 90 14.77 7.80 -7.50
CA ALA A 90 14.62 8.21 -8.89
C ALA A 90 14.62 6.98 -9.80
N ALA A 91 13.89 7.06 -10.92
CA ALA A 91 13.94 6.00 -11.91
C ALA A 91 15.38 5.78 -12.35
N ALA A 92 15.78 4.49 -12.45
CA ALA A 92 17.11 4.17 -12.92
C ALA A 92 17.27 4.70 -14.34
N THR A 93 18.23 5.58 -14.54
CA THR A 93 18.61 6.00 -15.88
C THR A 93 19.80 5.18 -16.32
N PRO A 94 19.90 4.87 -17.62
CA PRO A 94 21.12 4.26 -18.12
C PRO A 94 22.30 5.13 -17.72
N ALA A 95 23.39 4.50 -17.29
CA ALA A 95 24.59 5.24 -16.98
C ALA A 95 25.01 6.03 -18.21
N SER A 96 25.03 7.30 -18.04
CA SER A 96 25.41 8.20 -19.10
C SER A 96 26.87 8.54 -18.98
#